data_b909b801ceed2c7586440968a64c4fb6
#
_entry.id   b909b801ceed2c7586440968a64c4fb6
#
_cell.length_a   1.000
_cell.length_b   1.000
_cell.length_c   1.000
_cell.angle_alpha   90.00
_cell.angle_beta   90.00
_cell.angle_gamma   90.00
#
_symmetry.space_group_name_H-M   'P 1'
#
loop_
_entity.id
_entity.type
_entity.pdbx_description
1 polymer ?
#
loop_
_entity_poly.entity_id
_entity_poly.type
_entity_poly.pdbx_seq_one_letter_code
_entity_poly.pdbx_strand_id
1 'polypeptide(L)'
;GCCVFCFNFWCFYTAAAYINTGLESVIFSMAVLFNAINSFLFYRQQPPGRFWLAAALGLAGIVTLFWDDLWASGLNASLLLGIALSALGTYGFSLGNMLSIRHQRRGLETLTTNSWAMLYGTLVMGTIALIRGDSFAPQWTLSYMGALLYLAVFGSVIAFGAYFTLVGRIGAGKAAYSTLLFPLVALTISTFYEGYVWHSNAVAGLALILVGNLVMFARPEQWLLRRRLAWVRSDRC
;
A
#
# COMPACT_ATOMS: atom_id res chain seq x y z
N GLY A 1 -0.96 14.50 -7.52
CA GLY A 1 0.17 15.00 -6.74
C GLY A 1 -0.14 14.96 -5.25
N CYS A 2 -1.06 15.80 -4.78
CA CYS A 2 -1.31 15.96 -3.32
C CYS A 2 -1.65 14.66 -2.59
N CYS A 3 -2.40 13.74 -3.18
CA CYS A 3 -2.80 12.50 -2.51
C CYS A 3 -1.62 11.51 -2.33
N VAL A 4 -0.81 11.29 -3.37
CA VAL A 4 0.26 10.29 -3.38
C VAL A 4 1.59 10.89 -2.96
N PHE A 5 2.01 12.01 -3.59
CA PHE A 5 3.35 12.56 -3.42
C PHE A 5 3.45 13.66 -2.34
N CYS A 6 2.37 13.94 -1.62
CA CYS A 6 2.35 14.83 -0.46
C CYS A 6 1.72 14.11 0.73
N PHE A 7 0.41 13.97 0.77
CA PHE A 7 -0.34 13.44 1.91
C PHE A 7 0.07 12.00 2.30
N ASN A 8 0.18 11.10 1.33
CA ASN A 8 0.61 9.72 1.59
C ASN A 8 2.01 9.68 2.22
N PHE A 9 2.99 10.34 1.61
CA PHE A 9 4.36 10.37 2.14
C PHE A 9 4.43 11.04 3.51
N TRP A 10 3.75 12.18 3.69
CA TRP A 10 3.71 12.85 4.99
C TRP A 10 3.16 11.93 6.09
N CYS A 11 2.08 11.22 5.81
CA CYS A 11 1.49 10.26 6.74
C CYS A 11 2.48 9.15 7.10
N PHE A 12 3.14 8.51 6.11
CA PHE A 12 4.06 7.41 6.35
C PHE A 12 5.33 7.87 7.07
N TYR A 13 5.97 8.94 6.63
CA TYR A 13 7.16 9.47 7.33
C TYR A 13 6.87 9.93 8.76
N THR A 14 5.66 10.42 9.01
CA THR A 14 5.25 10.76 10.37
C THR A 14 4.95 9.52 11.19
N ALA A 15 4.30 8.51 10.61
CA ALA A 15 3.97 7.25 11.27
C ALA A 15 5.23 6.46 11.68
N ALA A 16 6.31 6.52 10.88
CA ALA A 16 7.59 5.87 11.16
C ALA A 16 8.24 6.33 12.49
N ALA A 17 7.84 7.49 13.01
CA ALA A 17 8.26 7.93 14.35
C ALA A 17 7.54 7.20 15.49
N TYR A 18 6.45 6.49 15.21
CA TYR A 18 5.59 5.87 16.21
C TYR A 18 5.52 4.35 16.09
N ILE A 19 5.69 3.81 14.89
CA ILE A 19 5.66 2.36 14.61
C ILE A 19 6.80 1.98 13.66
N ASN A 20 7.18 0.71 13.71
CA ASN A 20 8.21 0.15 12.85
C ASN A 20 7.78 0.18 11.37
N THR A 21 8.72 0.47 10.44
CA THR A 21 8.42 0.60 9.02
C THR A 21 7.94 -0.71 8.37
N GLY A 22 8.38 -1.85 8.90
CA GLY A 22 7.85 -3.15 8.52
C GLY A 22 6.36 -3.28 8.80
N LEU A 23 5.92 -2.82 9.98
CA LEU A 23 4.49 -2.83 10.37
C LEU A 23 3.67 -1.84 9.52
N GLU A 24 4.23 -0.68 9.17
CA GLU A 24 3.59 0.24 8.23
C GLU A 24 3.28 -0.42 6.88
N SER A 25 4.22 -1.22 6.37
CA SER A 25 4.04 -1.92 5.10
C SER A 25 2.92 -2.96 5.16
N VAL A 26 2.70 -3.56 6.34
CA VAL A 26 1.58 -4.47 6.57
C VAL A 26 0.26 -3.71 6.48
N ILE A 27 0.15 -2.54 7.13
CA ILE A 27 -1.02 -1.67 7.02
C ILE A 27 -1.22 -1.21 5.58
N PHE A 28 -0.14 -0.88 4.86
CA PHE A 28 -0.19 -0.51 3.45
C PHE A 28 -0.79 -1.60 2.55
N SER A 29 -0.65 -2.87 2.90
CA SER A 29 -1.28 -3.96 2.15
C SER A 29 -2.81 -3.88 2.12
N MET A 30 -3.44 -3.12 3.06
CA MET A 30 -4.86 -2.79 3.05
C MET A 30 -5.27 -1.88 1.88
N ALA A 31 -4.33 -1.39 1.09
CA ALA A 31 -4.61 -0.66 -0.16
C ALA A 31 -5.55 -1.43 -1.10
N VAL A 32 -5.50 -2.76 -1.06
CA VAL A 32 -6.43 -3.62 -1.80
C VAL A 32 -7.88 -3.34 -1.43
N LEU A 33 -8.18 -3.23 -0.14
CA LEU A 33 -9.52 -2.96 0.37
C LEU A 33 -9.94 -1.52 0.08
N PHE A 34 -9.06 -0.55 0.31
CA PHE A 34 -9.35 0.85 -0.02
C PHE A 34 -9.56 1.05 -1.52
N ASN A 35 -8.80 0.37 -2.38
CA ASN A 35 -9.01 0.40 -3.82
C ASN A 35 -10.39 -0.17 -4.22
N ALA A 36 -10.87 -1.22 -3.57
CA ALA A 36 -12.19 -1.78 -3.82
C ALA A 36 -13.30 -0.81 -3.39
N ILE A 37 -13.18 -0.21 -2.20
CA ILE A 37 -14.12 0.81 -1.68
C ILE A 37 -14.15 2.02 -2.62
N ASN A 38 -12.98 2.57 -2.97
CA ASN A 38 -12.89 3.74 -3.83
C ASN A 38 -13.36 3.44 -5.26
N SER A 39 -13.11 2.23 -5.78
CA SER A 39 -13.65 1.83 -7.09
C SER A 39 -15.18 1.76 -7.07
N PHE A 40 -15.79 1.37 -5.97
CA PHE A 40 -17.23 1.44 -5.81
C PHE A 40 -17.73 2.88 -5.73
N LEU A 41 -17.10 3.72 -4.91
CA LEU A 41 -17.52 5.11 -4.70
C LEU A 41 -17.39 5.96 -5.99
N PHE A 42 -16.25 5.85 -6.68
CA PHE A 42 -15.96 6.72 -7.84
C PHE A 42 -16.43 6.16 -9.19
N TYR A 43 -16.48 4.83 -9.32
CA TYR A 43 -16.78 4.18 -10.59
C TYR A 43 -18.00 3.25 -10.51
N ARG A 44 -18.67 3.18 -9.35
CA ARG A 44 -19.82 2.29 -9.07
C ARG A 44 -19.53 0.81 -9.40
N GLN A 45 -18.26 0.42 -9.38
CA GLN A 45 -17.87 -0.97 -9.55
C GLN A 45 -18.14 -1.71 -8.24
N GLN A 46 -19.11 -2.60 -8.25
CA GLN A 46 -19.45 -3.37 -7.05
C GLN A 46 -18.27 -4.25 -6.61
N PRO A 47 -17.89 -4.21 -5.33
CA PRO A 47 -16.87 -5.12 -4.80
C PRO A 47 -17.37 -6.57 -4.93
N PRO A 48 -16.45 -7.52 -5.18
CA PRO A 48 -16.84 -8.93 -5.23
C PRO A 48 -17.42 -9.39 -3.89
N GLY A 49 -18.35 -10.37 -3.91
CA GLY A 49 -19.03 -10.84 -2.68
C GLY A 49 -18.08 -11.26 -1.53
N ARG A 50 -16.87 -11.70 -1.87
CA ARG A 50 -15.80 -12.04 -0.93
C ARG A 50 -15.08 -10.84 -0.28
N PHE A 51 -15.40 -9.60 -0.70
CA PHE A 51 -14.82 -8.39 -0.14
C PHE A 51 -14.98 -8.32 1.38
N TRP A 52 -16.15 -8.64 1.89
CA TRP A 52 -16.43 -8.59 3.33
C TRP A 52 -15.59 -9.58 4.14
N LEU A 53 -15.39 -10.79 3.60
CA LEU A 53 -14.51 -11.77 4.23
C LEU A 53 -13.03 -11.30 4.19
N ALA A 54 -12.58 -10.76 3.06
CA ALA A 54 -11.24 -10.22 2.93
C ALA A 54 -11.01 -9.05 3.90
N ALA A 55 -11.99 -8.15 4.03
CA ALA A 55 -11.92 -7.03 4.96
C ALA A 55 -11.88 -7.50 6.43
N ALA A 56 -12.71 -8.47 6.80
CA ALA A 56 -12.71 -9.04 8.15
C ALA A 56 -11.37 -9.71 8.49
N LEU A 57 -10.80 -10.50 7.56
CA LEU A 57 -9.49 -11.14 7.74
C LEU A 57 -8.37 -10.09 7.84
N GLY A 58 -8.41 -9.04 7.02
CA GLY A 58 -7.43 -7.96 7.06
C GLY A 58 -7.46 -7.18 8.38
N LEU A 59 -8.65 -6.82 8.85
CA LEU A 59 -8.80 -6.12 10.14
C LEU A 59 -8.42 -7.01 11.32
N ALA A 60 -8.87 -8.28 11.33
CA ALA A 60 -8.46 -9.25 12.35
C ALA A 60 -6.94 -9.43 12.36
N GLY A 61 -6.32 -9.47 11.18
CA GLY A 61 -4.88 -9.57 11.03
C GLY A 61 -4.13 -8.36 11.61
N ILE A 62 -4.61 -7.13 11.41
CA ILE A 62 -4.01 -5.93 12.02
C ILE A 62 -4.14 -5.99 13.55
N VAL A 63 -5.32 -6.33 14.07
CA VAL A 63 -5.51 -6.45 15.52
C VAL A 63 -4.59 -7.52 16.12
N THR A 64 -4.46 -8.67 15.45
CA THR A 64 -3.58 -9.76 15.89
C THR A 64 -2.11 -9.34 15.83
N LEU A 65 -1.70 -8.62 14.78
CA LEU A 65 -0.33 -8.13 14.58
C LEU A 65 0.11 -7.23 15.73
N PHE A 66 -0.75 -6.29 16.13
CA PHE A 66 -0.47 -5.33 17.19
C PHE A 66 -0.96 -5.78 18.57
N TRP A 67 -1.36 -7.05 18.73
CA TRP A 67 -1.96 -7.54 19.97
C TRP A 67 -1.08 -7.32 21.20
N ASP A 68 0.18 -7.69 21.10
CA ASP A 68 1.14 -7.57 22.21
C ASP A 68 1.41 -6.08 22.52
N ASP A 69 1.53 -5.25 21.53
CA ASP A 69 1.74 -3.80 21.70
C ASP A 69 0.53 -3.12 22.35
N LEU A 70 -0.69 -3.53 21.94
CA LEU A 70 -1.93 -3.00 22.50
C LEU A 70 -2.15 -3.45 23.95
N TRP A 71 -1.70 -4.69 24.29
CA TRP A 71 -1.91 -5.25 25.64
C TRP A 71 -0.82 -4.85 26.63
N ALA A 72 0.43 -4.80 26.19
CA ALA A 72 1.57 -4.47 27.04
C ALA A 72 1.63 -2.99 27.42
N SER A 73 1.25 -2.11 26.50
CA SER A 73 1.34 -0.64 26.65
C SER A 73 -0.01 -0.01 27.01
N GLY A 74 -1.09 -0.78 27.06
CA GLY A 74 -2.44 -0.25 27.01
C GLY A 74 -2.73 0.42 25.67
N LEU A 75 -3.83 1.15 25.55
CA LEU A 75 -4.12 1.98 24.38
C LEU A 75 -3.16 3.19 24.36
N ASN A 76 -1.94 2.96 23.91
CA ASN A 76 -0.96 4.03 23.76
C ASN A 76 -1.37 4.94 22.60
N ALA A 77 -1.61 6.22 22.90
CA ALA A 77 -2.00 7.22 21.90
C ALA A 77 -1.00 7.31 20.74
N SER A 78 0.30 7.13 21.00
CA SER A 78 1.35 7.14 19.98
C SER A 78 1.22 5.97 18.99
N LEU A 79 0.99 4.75 19.49
CA LEU A 79 0.77 3.57 18.66
C LEU A 79 -0.48 3.74 17.78
N LEU A 80 -1.59 4.17 18.39
CA LEU A 80 -2.83 4.41 17.64
C LEU A 80 -2.66 5.50 16.58
N LEU A 81 -1.88 6.54 16.89
CA LEU A 81 -1.56 7.60 15.94
C LEU A 81 -0.75 7.05 14.75
N GLY A 82 0.27 6.23 15.00
CA GLY A 82 1.06 5.58 13.96
C GLY A 82 0.21 4.70 13.03
N ILE A 83 -0.66 3.87 13.61
CA ILE A 83 -1.61 3.02 12.86
C ILE A 83 -2.58 3.89 12.03
N ALA A 84 -3.16 4.93 12.64
CA ALA A 84 -4.11 5.81 11.97
C ALA A 84 -3.44 6.58 10.81
N LEU A 85 -2.24 7.11 11.01
CA LEU A 85 -1.48 7.80 9.97
C LEU A 85 -1.16 6.85 8.81
N SER A 86 -0.69 5.63 9.08
CA SER A 86 -0.41 4.64 8.05
C SER A 86 -1.67 4.26 7.26
N ALA A 87 -2.81 4.10 7.94
CA ALA A 87 -4.10 3.83 7.28
C ALA A 87 -4.55 5.02 6.42
N LEU A 88 -4.42 6.26 6.91
CA LEU A 88 -4.74 7.48 6.17
C LEU A 88 -3.82 7.65 4.95
N GLY A 89 -2.52 7.41 5.12
CA GLY A 89 -1.56 7.40 4.02
C GLY A 89 -1.95 6.39 2.93
N THR A 90 -2.29 5.17 3.34
CA THR A 90 -2.76 4.11 2.44
C THR A 90 -4.05 4.50 1.71
N TYR A 91 -4.97 5.15 2.40
CA TYR A 91 -6.18 5.70 1.78
C TYR A 91 -5.86 6.78 0.75
N GLY A 92 -4.94 7.70 1.06
CA GLY A 92 -4.44 8.71 0.12
C GLY A 92 -3.83 8.09 -1.14
N PHE A 93 -3.05 7.02 -0.98
CA PHE A 93 -2.52 6.24 -2.09
C PHE A 93 -3.65 5.65 -2.97
N SER A 94 -4.69 5.09 -2.36
CA SER A 94 -5.84 4.56 -3.08
C SER A 94 -6.60 5.64 -3.86
N LEU A 95 -6.77 6.83 -3.29
CA LEU A 95 -7.34 7.98 -4.03
C LEU A 95 -6.48 8.34 -5.25
N GLY A 96 -5.16 8.33 -5.11
CA GLY A 96 -4.24 8.53 -6.21
C GLY A 96 -4.41 7.51 -7.34
N ASN A 97 -4.63 6.23 -6.99
CA ASN A 97 -4.95 5.18 -7.97
C ASN A 97 -6.22 5.51 -8.76
N MET A 98 -7.28 5.99 -8.10
CA MET A 98 -8.52 6.40 -8.78
C MET A 98 -8.27 7.56 -9.75
N LEU A 99 -7.52 8.57 -9.32
CA LEU A 99 -7.16 9.70 -10.18
C LEU A 99 -6.30 9.25 -11.38
N SER A 100 -5.33 8.36 -11.16
CA SER A 100 -4.51 7.81 -12.25
C SER A 100 -5.35 7.07 -13.29
N ILE A 101 -6.28 6.22 -12.86
CA ILE A 101 -7.23 5.55 -13.77
C ILE A 101 -8.04 6.58 -14.59
N ARG A 102 -8.54 7.62 -13.92
CA ARG A 102 -9.32 8.68 -14.60
C ARG A 102 -8.51 9.39 -15.67
N HIS A 103 -7.24 9.72 -15.38
CA HIS A 103 -6.35 10.38 -16.33
C HIS A 103 -6.06 9.49 -17.54
N GLN A 104 -5.73 8.23 -17.30
CA GLN A 104 -5.43 7.26 -18.36
C GLN A 104 -6.66 6.96 -19.24
N ARG A 105 -7.86 6.89 -18.66
CA ARG A 105 -9.12 6.78 -19.44
C ARG A 105 -9.40 7.99 -20.34
N ARG A 106 -8.80 9.14 -20.03
CA ARG A 106 -8.85 10.35 -20.88
C ARG A 106 -7.72 10.43 -21.91
N GLY A 107 -6.93 9.36 -22.05
CA GLY A 107 -5.81 9.30 -22.98
C GLY A 107 -4.55 10.03 -22.52
N LEU A 108 -4.49 10.49 -21.26
CA LEU A 108 -3.30 11.14 -20.74
C LEU A 108 -2.22 10.10 -20.44
N GLU A 109 -1.02 10.37 -20.90
CA GLU A 109 0.14 9.50 -20.71
C GLU A 109 0.51 9.41 -19.23
N THR A 110 0.79 8.19 -18.76
CA THR A 110 1.09 7.92 -17.35
C THR A 110 2.36 8.62 -16.88
N LEU A 111 3.40 8.63 -17.71
CA LEU A 111 4.68 9.25 -17.33
C LEU A 111 4.51 10.76 -17.15
N THR A 112 3.87 11.42 -18.11
CA THR A 112 3.59 12.86 -18.06
C THR A 112 2.73 13.24 -16.85
N THR A 113 1.64 12.51 -16.60
CA THR A 113 0.76 12.78 -15.45
C THR A 113 1.46 12.53 -14.12
N ASN A 114 2.34 11.53 -14.07
CA ASN A 114 3.12 11.24 -12.87
C ASN A 114 4.18 12.31 -12.58
N SER A 115 4.87 12.81 -13.61
CA SER A 115 5.83 13.90 -13.47
C SER A 115 5.19 15.18 -12.94
N TRP A 116 4.05 15.58 -13.48
CA TRP A 116 3.29 16.71 -12.96
C TRP A 116 2.78 16.46 -11.53
N ALA A 117 2.34 15.23 -11.23
CA ALA A 117 1.90 14.86 -9.90
C ALA A 117 3.04 14.97 -8.87
N MET A 118 4.25 14.53 -9.22
CA MET A 118 5.44 14.67 -8.37
C MET A 118 5.79 16.14 -8.15
N LEU A 119 5.78 16.95 -9.23
CA LEU A 119 6.06 18.38 -9.14
C LEU A 119 5.09 19.08 -8.17
N TYR A 120 3.78 18.87 -8.33
CA TYR A 120 2.78 19.47 -7.43
C TYR A 120 2.93 18.95 -5.98
N GLY A 121 3.20 17.66 -5.79
CA GLY A 121 3.43 17.09 -4.48
C GLY A 121 4.64 17.72 -3.79
N THR A 122 5.75 17.89 -4.52
CA THR A 122 6.97 18.52 -4.02
C THR A 122 6.74 20.00 -3.69
N LEU A 123 6.04 20.75 -4.53
CA LEU A 123 5.73 22.16 -4.24
C LEU A 123 4.89 22.32 -2.99
N VAL A 124 3.86 21.47 -2.80
CA VAL A 124 3.02 21.53 -1.61
C VAL A 124 3.82 21.15 -0.35
N MET A 125 4.61 20.06 -0.40
CA MET A 125 5.45 19.64 0.72
C MET A 125 6.51 20.69 1.04
N GLY A 126 7.18 21.25 0.04
CA GLY A 126 8.14 22.34 0.21
C GLY A 126 7.53 23.57 0.83
N THR A 127 6.31 23.96 0.42
CA THR A 127 5.59 25.07 1.04
C THR A 127 5.26 24.80 2.51
N ILE A 128 4.80 23.60 2.83
CA ILE A 128 4.52 23.19 4.22
C ILE A 128 5.79 23.26 5.06
N ALA A 129 6.90 22.72 4.55
CA ALA A 129 8.20 22.73 5.23
C ALA A 129 8.71 24.17 5.47
N LEU A 130 8.56 25.06 4.49
CA LEU A 130 8.89 26.48 4.64
C LEU A 130 8.05 27.17 5.72
N ILE A 131 6.73 26.93 5.75
CA ILE A 131 5.83 27.50 6.76
C ILE A 131 6.20 27.01 8.16
N ARG A 132 6.62 25.75 8.29
CA ARG A 132 7.06 25.16 9.56
C ARG A 132 8.44 25.59 10.00
N GLY A 133 9.22 26.24 9.12
CA GLY A 133 10.61 26.62 9.39
C GLY A 133 11.57 25.42 9.38
N ASP A 134 11.21 24.34 8.70
CA ASP A 134 12.06 23.16 8.61
C ASP A 134 13.35 23.48 7.81
N SER A 135 14.48 22.93 8.23
CA SER A 135 15.75 23.14 7.55
C SER A 135 15.85 22.26 6.28
N PHE A 136 16.22 22.89 5.17
CA PHE A 136 16.50 22.18 3.90
C PHE A 136 17.98 21.81 3.75
N ALA A 137 18.80 21.99 4.78
CA ALA A 137 20.22 21.66 4.71
C ALA A 137 20.42 20.14 4.62
N PRO A 138 20.92 19.61 3.49
CA PRO A 138 21.16 18.19 3.35
C PRO A 138 22.38 17.77 4.17
N GLN A 139 22.38 16.52 4.62
CA GLN A 139 23.59 15.92 5.17
C GLN A 139 24.51 15.49 4.01
N TRP A 140 25.65 16.13 3.86
CA TRP A 140 26.61 15.83 2.78
C TRP A 140 27.43 14.56 3.06
N THR A 141 26.75 13.45 3.41
CA THR A 141 27.37 12.14 3.55
C THR A 141 27.06 11.29 2.31
N LEU A 142 28.00 10.44 1.92
CA LEU A 142 27.82 9.55 0.77
C LEU A 142 26.59 8.64 0.96
N SER A 143 26.34 8.16 2.17
CA SER A 143 25.21 7.34 2.52
C SER A 143 23.87 8.09 2.31
N TYR A 144 23.78 9.33 2.82
CA TYR A 144 22.55 10.13 2.67
C TYR A 144 22.28 10.49 1.20
N MET A 145 23.30 10.99 0.49
CA MET A 145 23.15 11.36 -0.92
C MET A 145 22.85 10.14 -1.81
N GLY A 146 23.48 9.00 -1.53
CA GLY A 146 23.20 7.75 -2.23
C GLY A 146 21.79 7.25 -2.00
N ALA A 147 21.32 7.25 -0.76
CA ALA A 147 19.94 6.87 -0.41
C ALA A 147 18.91 7.82 -1.04
N LEU A 148 19.17 9.13 -1.00
CA LEU A 148 18.30 10.14 -1.61
C LEU A 148 18.18 9.93 -3.13
N LEU A 149 19.30 9.73 -3.82
CA LEU A 149 19.32 9.48 -5.26
C LEU A 149 18.61 8.16 -5.62
N TYR A 150 18.87 7.10 -4.84
CA TYR A 150 18.20 5.82 -5.01
C TYR A 150 16.67 5.95 -4.87
N LEU A 151 16.20 6.60 -3.82
CA LEU A 151 14.76 6.83 -3.59
C LEU A 151 14.13 7.72 -4.67
N ALA A 152 14.84 8.75 -5.12
CA ALA A 152 14.34 9.64 -6.17
C ALA A 152 14.22 8.89 -7.52
N VAL A 153 15.23 8.14 -7.94
CA VAL A 153 15.23 7.49 -9.25
C VAL A 153 14.45 6.17 -9.22
N PHE A 154 14.86 5.25 -8.39
CA PHE A 154 14.26 3.90 -8.36
C PHE A 154 12.95 3.87 -7.60
N GLY A 155 12.88 4.47 -6.41
CA GLY A 155 11.69 4.48 -5.57
C GLY A 155 10.57 5.36 -6.11
N SER A 156 10.90 6.49 -6.73
CA SER A 156 9.89 7.43 -7.21
C SER A 156 9.66 7.31 -8.72
N VAL A 157 10.63 7.60 -9.57
CA VAL A 157 10.40 7.67 -11.02
C VAL A 157 10.07 6.30 -11.59
N ILE A 158 10.93 5.31 -11.35
CA ILE A 158 10.79 3.97 -11.95
C ILE A 158 9.63 3.21 -11.30
N ALA A 159 9.60 3.11 -9.99
CA ALA A 159 8.59 2.30 -9.28
C ALA A 159 7.18 2.84 -9.47
N PHE A 160 6.94 4.14 -9.29
CA PHE A 160 5.61 4.72 -9.51
C PHE A 160 5.23 4.76 -10.98
N GLY A 161 6.17 5.01 -11.90
CA GLY A 161 5.95 4.92 -13.34
C GLY A 161 5.47 3.52 -13.74
N ALA A 162 6.15 2.48 -13.30
CA ALA A 162 5.78 1.09 -13.55
C ALA A 162 4.43 0.74 -12.89
N TYR A 163 4.23 1.11 -11.62
CA TYR A 163 3.02 0.82 -10.88
C TYR A 163 1.78 1.49 -11.50
N PHE A 164 1.82 2.78 -11.80
CA PHE A 164 0.68 3.47 -12.40
C PHE A 164 0.41 3.02 -13.84
N THR A 165 1.44 2.62 -14.59
CA THR A 165 1.24 1.98 -15.90
C THR A 165 0.50 0.65 -15.73
N LEU A 166 0.87 -0.14 -14.72
CA LEU A 166 0.18 -1.38 -14.38
C LEU A 166 -1.28 -1.11 -13.98
N VAL A 167 -1.51 -0.12 -13.11
CA VAL A 167 -2.87 0.31 -12.69
C VAL A 167 -3.74 0.66 -13.89
N GLY A 168 -3.20 1.36 -14.88
CA GLY A 168 -3.93 1.72 -16.09
C GLY A 168 -4.26 0.52 -16.98
N ARG A 169 -3.34 -0.45 -17.09
CA ARG A 169 -3.51 -1.63 -17.95
C ARG A 169 -4.46 -2.68 -17.36
N ILE A 170 -4.37 -2.95 -16.07
CA ILE A 170 -5.11 -4.05 -15.42
C ILE A 170 -6.09 -3.61 -14.33
N GLY A 171 -6.15 -2.30 -14.05
CA GLY A 171 -6.98 -1.71 -13.00
C GLY A 171 -6.34 -1.74 -11.61
N ALA A 172 -6.72 -0.79 -10.74
CA ALA A 172 -6.13 -0.64 -9.40
C ALA A 172 -6.28 -1.89 -8.52
N GLY A 173 -7.42 -2.56 -8.59
CA GLY A 173 -7.66 -3.78 -7.80
C GLY A 173 -6.67 -4.89 -8.13
N LYS A 174 -6.39 -5.14 -9.41
CA LYS A 174 -5.43 -6.17 -9.82
C LYS A 174 -3.98 -5.70 -9.61
N ALA A 175 -3.68 -4.43 -9.85
CA ALA A 175 -2.35 -3.87 -9.63
C ALA A 175 -1.96 -3.94 -8.15
N ALA A 176 -2.90 -3.74 -7.24
CA ALA A 176 -2.67 -3.89 -5.81
C ALA A 176 -2.18 -5.31 -5.40
N TYR A 177 -2.29 -6.32 -6.28
CA TYR A 177 -1.70 -7.63 -6.02
C TYR A 177 -0.17 -7.55 -5.82
N SER A 178 0.50 -6.65 -6.52
CA SER A 178 1.94 -6.44 -6.35
C SER A 178 2.31 -5.96 -4.94
N THR A 179 1.40 -5.27 -4.26
CA THR A 179 1.63 -4.77 -2.89
C THR A 179 1.59 -5.86 -1.82
N LEU A 180 1.13 -7.08 -2.13
CA LEU A 180 1.13 -8.20 -1.20
C LEU A 180 2.54 -8.65 -0.80
N LEU A 181 3.52 -8.42 -1.67
CA LEU A 181 4.91 -8.76 -1.39
C LEU A 181 5.60 -7.73 -0.49
N PHE A 182 5.07 -6.50 -0.41
CA PHE A 182 5.68 -5.42 0.35
C PHE A 182 5.85 -5.75 1.84
N PRO A 183 4.84 -6.26 2.57
CA PRO A 183 5.01 -6.62 3.97
C PRO A 183 6.11 -7.65 4.21
N LEU A 184 6.23 -8.65 3.32
CA LEU A 184 7.26 -9.69 3.46
C LEU A 184 8.66 -9.10 3.31
N VAL A 185 8.86 -8.30 2.27
CA VAL A 185 10.16 -7.64 2.02
C VAL A 185 10.48 -6.64 3.12
N ALA A 186 9.52 -5.77 3.47
CA ALA A 186 9.73 -4.72 4.45
C ALA A 186 9.99 -5.28 5.86
N LEU A 187 9.22 -6.27 6.32
CA LEU A 187 9.46 -6.91 7.62
C LEU A 187 10.80 -7.65 7.64
N THR A 188 11.21 -8.26 6.52
CA THR A 188 12.53 -8.87 6.43
C THR A 188 13.62 -7.82 6.59
N ILE A 189 13.54 -6.70 5.88
CA ILE A 189 14.50 -5.59 5.99
C ILE A 189 14.48 -5.01 7.41
N SER A 190 13.30 -4.79 7.98
CA SER A 190 13.11 -4.26 9.33
C SER A 190 13.72 -5.16 10.40
N THR A 191 13.70 -6.48 10.20
CA THR A 191 14.36 -7.45 11.10
C THR A 191 15.88 -7.21 11.15
N PHE A 192 16.50 -6.94 10.01
CA PHE A 192 17.95 -6.76 9.94
C PHE A 192 18.42 -5.35 10.33
N TYR A 193 17.65 -4.32 10.00
CA TYR A 193 18.08 -2.92 10.14
C TYR A 193 17.43 -2.18 11.31
N GLU A 194 16.21 -2.56 11.70
CA GLU A 194 15.46 -1.91 12.78
C GLU A 194 15.35 -2.80 14.02
N GLY A 195 15.94 -4.01 13.99
CA GLY A 195 15.90 -4.94 15.11
C GLY A 195 14.49 -5.49 15.40
N TYR A 196 13.62 -5.56 14.39
CA TYR A 196 12.27 -6.10 14.56
C TYR A 196 12.31 -7.57 15.01
N VAL A 197 11.65 -7.86 16.13
CA VAL A 197 11.56 -9.22 16.70
C VAL A 197 10.24 -9.85 16.27
N TRP A 198 10.33 -11.01 15.65
CA TRP A 198 9.15 -11.77 15.24
C TRP A 198 8.49 -12.45 16.45
N HIS A 199 7.32 -11.94 16.84
CA HIS A 199 6.44 -12.60 17.79
C HIS A 199 5.43 -13.50 17.05
N SER A 200 4.89 -14.50 17.73
CA SER A 200 3.88 -15.41 17.16
C SER A 200 2.66 -14.66 16.63
N ASN A 201 2.26 -13.59 17.31
CA ASN A 201 1.15 -12.72 16.91
C ASN A 201 1.44 -11.96 15.62
N ALA A 202 2.69 -11.52 15.42
CA ALA A 202 3.11 -10.85 14.19
C ALA A 202 3.01 -11.80 12.98
N VAL A 203 3.47 -13.02 13.12
CA VAL A 203 3.37 -14.06 12.09
C VAL A 203 1.91 -14.40 11.79
N ALA A 204 1.09 -14.61 12.83
CA ALA A 204 -0.33 -14.91 12.67
C ALA A 204 -1.10 -13.74 12.02
N GLY A 205 -0.86 -12.50 12.47
CA GLY A 205 -1.47 -11.30 11.92
C GLY A 205 -1.10 -11.09 10.44
N LEU A 206 0.18 -11.23 10.10
CA LEU A 206 0.64 -11.16 8.72
C LEU A 206 -0.03 -12.24 7.85
N ALA A 207 -0.09 -13.48 8.33
CA ALA A 207 -0.74 -14.58 7.61
C ALA A 207 -2.23 -14.28 7.35
N LEU A 208 -2.96 -13.77 8.35
CA LEU A 208 -4.37 -13.37 8.19
C LEU A 208 -4.55 -12.29 7.14
N ILE A 209 -3.69 -11.26 7.12
CA ILE A 209 -3.73 -10.18 6.13
C ILE A 209 -3.45 -10.71 4.73
N LEU A 210 -2.41 -11.54 4.57
CA LEU A 210 -2.07 -12.14 3.28
C LEU A 210 -3.20 -13.06 2.78
N VAL A 211 -3.79 -13.88 3.64
CA VAL A 211 -4.94 -14.73 3.30
C VAL A 211 -6.15 -13.86 2.92
N GLY A 212 -6.45 -12.80 3.67
CA GLY A 212 -7.51 -11.86 3.33
C GLY A 212 -7.33 -11.24 1.95
N ASN A 213 -6.13 -10.80 1.65
CA ASN A 213 -5.77 -10.28 0.34
C ASN A 213 -5.88 -11.35 -0.76
N LEU A 214 -5.42 -12.58 -0.52
CA LEU A 214 -5.58 -13.70 -1.47
C LEU A 214 -7.06 -14.02 -1.72
N VAL A 215 -7.90 -14.02 -0.68
CA VAL A 215 -9.35 -14.21 -0.81
C VAL A 215 -9.96 -13.14 -1.71
N MET A 216 -9.52 -11.89 -1.58
CA MET A 216 -9.99 -10.80 -2.45
C MET A 216 -9.72 -11.06 -3.93
N PHE A 217 -8.58 -11.66 -4.26
CA PHE A 217 -8.16 -11.94 -5.63
C PHE A 217 -8.56 -13.32 -6.17
N ALA A 218 -8.87 -14.28 -5.31
CA ALA A 218 -9.28 -15.63 -5.74
C ALA A 218 -10.48 -15.55 -6.70
N ARG A 219 -10.46 -16.28 -7.80
CA ARG A 219 -11.56 -16.38 -8.77
C ARG A 219 -12.10 -17.83 -8.76
N PRO A 220 -12.99 -18.20 -7.84
CA PRO A 220 -13.48 -19.57 -7.75
C PRO A 220 -14.19 -20.04 -9.03
N GLU A 221 -14.85 -19.14 -9.74
CA GLU A 221 -15.57 -19.47 -10.96
C GLU A 221 -14.66 -20.00 -12.09
N GLN A 222 -13.48 -19.42 -12.26
CA GLN A 222 -12.54 -19.88 -13.30
C GLN A 222 -11.92 -21.25 -12.97
N TRP A 223 -11.77 -21.55 -11.67
CA TRP A 223 -11.26 -22.85 -11.24
C TRP A 223 -12.32 -23.94 -11.38
N LEU A 224 -13.58 -23.66 -11.09
CA LEU A 224 -14.72 -24.55 -11.29
C LEU A 224 -14.99 -24.80 -12.78
N LEU A 225 -14.89 -23.77 -13.62
CA LEU A 225 -15.00 -23.91 -15.08
C LEU A 225 -13.83 -24.73 -15.66
N ARG A 226 -12.61 -24.50 -15.20
CA ARG A 226 -11.45 -25.32 -15.60
C ARG A 226 -11.60 -26.78 -15.16
N ARG A 227 -12.11 -27.06 -13.96
CA ARG A 227 -12.41 -28.42 -13.52
C ARG A 227 -13.53 -29.07 -14.35
N ARG A 228 -14.61 -28.34 -14.65
CA ARG A 228 -15.69 -28.83 -15.49
C ARG A 228 -15.20 -29.15 -16.92
N LEU A 229 -14.40 -28.25 -17.50
CA LEU A 229 -13.82 -28.47 -18.84
C LEU A 229 -12.79 -29.58 -18.86
N ALA A 230 -12.02 -29.80 -17.81
CA ALA A 230 -11.10 -30.92 -17.68
C ALA A 230 -11.85 -32.25 -17.56
N TRP A 231 -12.96 -32.27 -16.82
CA TRP A 231 -13.80 -33.45 -16.65
C TRP A 231 -14.49 -33.86 -17.97
N VAL A 232 -15.06 -32.86 -18.69
CA VAL A 232 -15.69 -33.10 -20.01
C VAL A 232 -14.68 -33.57 -21.08
N ARG A 233 -13.39 -33.24 -20.90
CA ARG A 233 -12.32 -33.70 -21.81
C ARG A 233 -11.85 -35.11 -21.50
N SER A 234 -11.96 -35.54 -20.24
CA SER A 234 -11.62 -36.90 -19.79
C SER A 234 -12.67 -37.93 -20.22
N ASP A 235 -13.93 -37.53 -20.39
CA ASP A 235 -15.02 -38.45 -20.82
C ASP A 235 -15.13 -38.62 -22.33
N ARG A 236 -14.20 -38.06 -23.13
CA ARG A 236 -14.15 -38.20 -24.59
C ARG A 236 -12.91 -38.95 -25.08
N CYS A 237 -12.14 -39.55 -24.22
CA CYS A 237 -11.11 -40.54 -24.51
C CYS A 237 -11.49 -41.88 -23.93
#